data_a5e2142b564f6c07b6a470aad8afa4c0
#
_entry.id   a5e2142b564f6c07b6a470aad8afa4c0
#
_cell.length_a   1.000
_cell.length_b   1.000
_cell.length_c   1.000
_cell.angle_alpha   90.00
_cell.angle_beta   90.00
_cell.angle_gamma   90.00
#
_symmetry.space_group_name_H-M   'P 1'
#
loop_
_entity.id
_entity.type
_entity.pdbx_description
1 polymer ?
#
loop_
_entity_poly.entity_id
_entity_poly.type
_entity_poly.pdbx_seq_one_letter_code
_entity_poly.pdbx_strand_id
1 'polypeptide(L)'
;MDAFPAIRQTAMALDFDDRPLAKRVGLVILATDHTTEPDFQRMVASKRVGVYTARVPYANPTTPENLRRMQPALTDGASLILPDEDLDVICYSCTSASVVIGDDEIEAAINRAKPAVPVVTPPLAAVRGLQALDAKRISILTPYTIETSTPMANYFAAKGFNIASFTCFGLDDDREMARISPQSLISAAREVTAIDADALFISCTALRAAGIALAIEQAIGKPVVSSNLATAWATLRICDDLAPRPEWGSLMTQSMAGW
;
A
#
# COMPACT_ATOMS: atom_id res chain seq x y z
N MET A 1 1.87 -55.66 -8.28
CA MET A 1 2.22 -54.28 -8.58
C MET A 1 1.38 -53.90 -9.78
N ASP A 2 0.33 -53.12 -9.54
CA ASP A 2 -0.53 -52.66 -10.61
C ASP A 2 0.27 -51.64 -11.45
N ALA A 3 0.47 -51.96 -12.73
CA ALA A 3 1.18 -51.08 -13.65
C ALA A 3 0.35 -49.84 -13.90
N PHE A 4 0.91 -48.66 -13.67
CA PHE A 4 0.26 -47.39 -14.04
C PHE A 4 -0.05 -47.39 -15.54
N PRO A 5 -1.20 -46.78 -15.93
CA PRO A 5 -1.53 -46.66 -17.34
C PRO A 5 -0.48 -45.80 -18.08
N ALA A 6 -0.21 -46.12 -19.32
CA ALA A 6 0.72 -45.37 -20.14
C ALA A 6 0.25 -43.91 -20.31
N ILE A 7 1.14 -42.93 -20.02
CA ILE A 7 0.89 -41.50 -20.27
C ILE A 7 0.82 -41.30 -21.78
N ARG A 8 -0.23 -40.61 -22.24
CA ARG A 8 -0.44 -40.31 -23.67
C ARG A 8 -0.53 -38.80 -23.86
N GLN A 9 0.10 -38.30 -24.90
CA GLN A 9 -0.08 -36.93 -25.36
C GLN A 9 -1.38 -36.85 -26.20
N THR A 10 -2.23 -35.84 -25.92
CA THR A 10 -3.41 -35.56 -26.74
C THR A 10 -3.00 -34.98 -28.10
N ALA A 11 -3.79 -35.26 -29.12
CA ALA A 11 -3.68 -34.62 -30.44
C ALA A 11 -4.66 -33.45 -30.60
N MET A 12 -5.38 -33.07 -29.54
CA MET A 12 -6.33 -31.97 -29.56
C MET A 12 -5.57 -30.64 -29.73
N ALA A 13 -6.08 -29.78 -30.61
CA ALA A 13 -5.61 -28.39 -30.70
C ALA A 13 -5.99 -27.63 -29.42
N LEU A 14 -5.08 -26.83 -28.94
CA LEU A 14 -5.29 -25.98 -27.77
C LEU A 14 -5.42 -24.54 -28.24
N ASP A 15 -6.41 -23.84 -27.71
CA ASP A 15 -6.53 -22.39 -27.81
C ASP A 15 -5.90 -21.76 -26.54
N PHE A 16 -5.27 -20.62 -26.71
CA PHE A 16 -4.61 -19.91 -25.62
C PHE A 16 -5.13 -18.48 -25.54
N ASP A 17 -5.46 -18.05 -24.31
CA ASP A 17 -5.73 -16.65 -24.03
C ASP A 17 -4.40 -15.86 -23.96
N ASP A 18 -4.41 -14.57 -24.31
CA ASP A 18 -3.24 -13.70 -24.22
C ASP A 18 -2.78 -13.56 -22.73
N ARG A 19 -3.72 -13.48 -21.81
CA ARG A 19 -3.49 -13.38 -20.37
C ARG A 19 -4.55 -14.13 -19.58
N PRO A 20 -4.19 -14.85 -18.48
CA PRO A 20 -5.17 -15.48 -17.58
C PRO A 20 -6.11 -14.47 -16.92
N LEU A 21 -5.61 -13.25 -16.63
CA LEU A 21 -6.35 -12.12 -16.06
C LEU A 21 -6.03 -10.84 -16.83
N ALA A 22 -7.04 -9.98 -16.99
CA ALA A 22 -6.94 -8.76 -17.82
C ALA A 22 -5.94 -7.75 -17.26
N LYS A 23 -5.79 -7.68 -15.91
CA LYS A 23 -4.87 -6.77 -15.20
C LYS A 23 -3.98 -7.54 -14.23
N ARG A 24 -2.72 -7.15 -14.18
CA ARG A 24 -1.68 -7.78 -13.35
C ARG A 24 -1.05 -6.74 -12.45
N VAL A 25 -1.26 -6.88 -11.15
CA VAL A 25 -0.72 -6.00 -10.10
C VAL A 25 0.43 -6.71 -9.41
N GLY A 26 1.62 -6.13 -9.46
CA GLY A 26 2.75 -6.55 -8.65
C GLY A 26 2.67 -5.93 -7.25
N LEU A 27 3.04 -6.70 -6.24
CA LEU A 27 3.06 -6.26 -4.85
C LEU A 27 4.38 -6.66 -4.21
N VAL A 28 5.26 -5.68 -3.94
CA VAL A 28 6.52 -5.88 -3.21
C VAL A 28 6.30 -5.47 -1.76
N ILE A 29 6.35 -6.45 -0.85
CA ILE A 29 6.08 -6.26 0.59
C ILE A 29 7.26 -6.72 1.45
N LEU A 30 7.22 -6.37 2.74
CA LEU A 30 8.23 -6.81 3.70
C LEU A 30 8.07 -8.30 4.02
N ALA A 31 9.18 -8.99 4.29
CA ALA A 31 9.16 -10.38 4.73
C ALA A 31 8.29 -10.60 5.98
N THR A 32 8.19 -9.57 6.83
CA THR A 32 7.42 -9.55 8.08
C THR A 32 5.99 -9.01 7.94
N ASP A 33 5.56 -8.60 6.74
CA ASP A 33 4.23 -8.02 6.52
C ASP A 33 3.12 -9.06 6.71
N HIS A 34 2.15 -8.75 7.57
CA HIS A 34 0.97 -9.56 7.86
C HIS A 34 -0.33 -8.99 7.27
N THR A 35 -0.31 -7.75 6.78
CA THR A 35 -1.52 -6.94 6.58
C THR A 35 -1.77 -6.59 5.13
N THR A 36 -0.73 -6.19 4.39
CA THR A 36 -0.89 -5.66 3.03
C THR A 36 -1.47 -6.68 2.06
N GLU A 37 -0.94 -7.91 2.04
CA GLU A 37 -1.41 -8.94 1.10
C GLU A 37 -2.88 -9.31 1.33
N PRO A 38 -3.35 -9.59 2.57
CA PRO A 38 -4.78 -9.76 2.85
C PRO A 38 -5.64 -8.55 2.50
N ASP A 39 -5.15 -7.32 2.69
CA ASP A 39 -5.88 -6.10 2.31
C ASP A 39 -6.03 -6.02 0.79
N PHE A 40 -4.98 -6.27 0.01
CA PHE A 40 -5.03 -6.29 -1.44
C PHE A 40 -5.93 -7.40 -1.99
N GLN A 41 -5.94 -8.58 -1.37
CA GLN A 41 -6.85 -9.66 -1.75
C GLN A 41 -8.33 -9.25 -1.57
N ARG A 42 -8.65 -8.46 -0.54
CA ARG A 42 -10.02 -8.00 -0.29
C ARG A 42 -10.42 -6.80 -1.15
N MET A 43 -9.51 -5.86 -1.40
CA MET A 43 -9.83 -4.56 -2.02
C MET A 43 -9.52 -4.51 -3.52
N VAL A 44 -8.49 -5.23 -3.99
CA VAL A 44 -7.94 -5.11 -5.34
C VAL A 44 -8.19 -6.35 -6.19
N ALA A 45 -7.94 -7.54 -5.64
CA ALA A 45 -8.09 -8.79 -6.38
C ALA A 45 -9.54 -9.00 -6.83
N SER A 46 -9.72 -9.46 -8.07
CA SER A 46 -11.04 -9.72 -8.66
C SER A 46 -10.94 -10.73 -9.81
N LYS A 47 -12.06 -11.04 -10.47
CA LYS A 47 -12.05 -11.86 -11.69
C LYS A 47 -11.27 -11.21 -12.85
N ARG A 48 -10.93 -9.92 -12.76
CA ARG A 48 -10.19 -9.19 -13.80
C ARG A 48 -8.78 -8.81 -13.38
N VAL A 49 -8.51 -8.72 -12.06
CA VAL A 49 -7.26 -8.21 -11.49
C VAL A 49 -6.59 -9.28 -10.66
N GLY A 50 -5.41 -9.72 -11.10
CA GLY A 50 -4.53 -10.60 -10.33
C GLY A 50 -3.54 -9.81 -9.51
N VAL A 51 -3.30 -10.22 -8.27
CA VAL A 51 -2.27 -9.67 -7.37
C VAL A 51 -1.17 -10.70 -7.19
N TYR A 52 0.06 -10.33 -7.53
CA TYR A 52 1.24 -11.19 -7.51
C TYR A 52 2.26 -10.62 -6.56
N THR A 53 2.61 -11.34 -5.51
CA THR A 53 3.37 -10.82 -4.38
C THR A 53 4.81 -11.37 -4.38
N ALA A 54 5.78 -10.48 -4.16
CA ALA A 54 7.14 -10.81 -3.77
C ALA A 54 7.46 -10.17 -2.41
N ARG A 55 8.29 -10.86 -1.62
CA ARG A 55 8.71 -10.38 -0.30
C ARG A 55 10.18 -10.01 -0.31
N VAL A 56 10.51 -8.85 0.27
CA VAL A 56 11.90 -8.38 0.41
C VAL A 56 12.35 -8.46 1.87
N PRO A 57 13.64 -8.70 2.11
CA PRO A 57 14.18 -8.71 3.46
C PRO A 57 13.89 -7.43 4.22
N TYR A 58 13.59 -7.57 5.50
CA TYR A 58 13.35 -6.46 6.42
C TYR A 58 13.96 -6.78 7.79
N ALA A 59 14.48 -5.76 8.46
CA ALA A 59 15.07 -5.88 9.78
C ALA A 59 14.44 -4.89 10.76
N ASN A 60 13.96 -5.40 11.89
CA ASN A 60 13.66 -4.59 13.07
C ASN A 60 14.97 -4.20 13.80
N PRO A 61 15.02 -3.08 14.52
CA PRO A 61 13.94 -2.10 14.69
C PRO A 61 13.69 -1.27 13.43
N THR A 62 12.48 -0.68 13.35
CA THR A 62 12.05 0.24 12.29
C THR A 62 12.77 1.59 12.46
N THR A 63 14.00 1.68 11.98
CA THR A 63 14.83 2.91 12.01
C THR A 63 15.10 3.43 10.60
N PRO A 64 15.37 4.72 10.41
CA PRO A 64 15.73 5.27 9.10
C PRO A 64 16.90 4.54 8.44
N GLU A 65 17.87 4.06 9.21
CA GLU A 65 19.00 3.28 8.68
C GLU A 65 18.57 1.93 8.15
N ASN A 66 17.83 1.13 8.92
CA ASN A 66 17.32 -0.17 8.48
C ASN A 66 16.37 -0.06 7.29
N LEU A 67 15.57 1.01 7.24
CA LEU A 67 14.67 1.30 6.12
C LEU A 67 15.44 1.56 4.82
N ARG A 68 16.54 2.33 4.84
CA ARG A 68 17.38 2.56 3.65
C ARG A 68 18.03 1.29 3.12
N ARG A 69 18.38 0.36 3.99
CA ARG A 69 19.01 -0.93 3.62
C ARG A 69 18.11 -1.82 2.75
N MET A 70 16.83 -1.52 2.65
CA MET A 70 15.89 -2.30 1.82
C MET A 70 16.00 -1.99 0.34
N GLN A 71 16.45 -0.79 -0.04
CA GLN A 71 16.49 -0.33 -1.43
C GLN A 71 17.17 -1.30 -2.41
N PRO A 72 18.34 -1.89 -2.12
CA PRO A 72 19.00 -2.83 -3.06
C PRO A 72 18.15 -4.08 -3.38
N ALA A 73 17.32 -4.52 -2.44
CA ALA A 73 16.48 -5.72 -2.62
C ALA A 73 15.22 -5.47 -3.48
N LEU A 74 14.87 -4.21 -3.78
CA LEU A 74 13.65 -3.90 -4.52
C LEU A 74 13.69 -4.38 -5.97
N THR A 75 14.85 -4.27 -6.64
CA THR A 75 15.05 -4.76 -8.01
C THR A 75 14.87 -6.28 -8.07
N ASP A 76 15.52 -7.01 -7.16
CA ASP A 76 15.42 -8.47 -7.12
C ASP A 76 13.98 -8.91 -6.77
N GLY A 77 13.34 -8.25 -5.78
CA GLY A 77 11.95 -8.52 -5.44
C GLY A 77 11.00 -8.30 -6.61
N ALA A 78 11.14 -7.20 -7.34
CA ALA A 78 10.32 -6.92 -8.51
C ALA A 78 10.56 -7.92 -9.66
N SER A 79 11.79 -8.39 -9.86
CA SER A 79 12.14 -9.36 -10.90
C SER A 79 11.46 -10.73 -10.72
N LEU A 80 11.13 -11.09 -9.48
CA LEU A 80 10.47 -12.36 -9.16
C LEU A 80 8.96 -12.35 -9.44
N ILE A 81 8.38 -11.18 -9.68
CA ILE A 81 6.94 -11.06 -9.98
C ILE A 81 6.73 -11.31 -11.47
N LEU A 82 6.18 -12.48 -11.81
CA LEU A 82 5.91 -12.90 -13.17
C LEU A 82 7.08 -12.54 -14.11
N PRO A 83 8.22 -13.24 -14.02
CA PRO A 83 9.39 -12.98 -14.87
C PRO A 83 8.98 -12.95 -16.35
N ASP A 84 9.56 -12.01 -17.10
CA ASP A 84 9.33 -11.82 -18.56
C ASP A 84 7.89 -11.43 -18.95
N GLU A 85 7.03 -11.12 -17.97
CA GLU A 85 5.66 -10.70 -18.21
C GLU A 85 5.46 -9.22 -17.82
N ASP A 86 4.63 -8.53 -18.59
CA ASP A 86 4.23 -7.15 -18.30
C ASP A 86 3.27 -7.08 -17.14
N LEU A 87 3.45 -6.06 -16.32
CA LEU A 87 2.54 -5.70 -15.22
C LEU A 87 1.87 -4.36 -15.52
N ASP A 88 0.63 -4.19 -15.08
CA ASP A 88 -0.09 -2.92 -15.22
C ASP A 88 0.35 -1.89 -14.16
N VAL A 89 0.79 -2.36 -13.00
CA VAL A 89 1.30 -1.53 -11.89
C VAL A 89 2.09 -2.39 -10.90
N ILE A 90 3.08 -1.80 -10.23
CA ILE A 90 3.74 -2.39 -9.07
C ILE A 90 3.58 -1.48 -7.86
N CYS A 91 3.19 -2.06 -6.73
CA CYS A 91 3.12 -1.37 -5.45
C CYS A 91 4.29 -1.81 -4.58
N TYR A 92 5.09 -0.86 -4.08
CA TYR A 92 6.03 -1.10 -2.99
C TYR A 92 5.39 -0.75 -1.67
N SER A 93 5.14 -1.71 -0.80
CA SER A 93 4.33 -1.52 0.39
C SER A 93 5.16 -1.39 1.67
N CYS A 94 5.79 -0.23 1.83
CA CYS A 94 6.38 0.21 3.10
C CYS A 94 6.37 1.74 3.17
N THR A 95 5.51 2.31 4.00
CA THR A 95 5.30 3.77 4.06
C THR A 95 6.54 4.50 4.57
N SER A 96 7.10 4.07 5.70
CA SER A 96 8.28 4.70 6.29
C SER A 96 9.52 4.56 5.39
N ALA A 97 9.74 3.40 4.78
CA ALA A 97 10.85 3.22 3.84
C ALA A 97 10.69 4.08 2.59
N SER A 98 9.46 4.22 2.06
CA SER A 98 9.21 5.09 0.89
C SER A 98 9.57 6.55 1.17
N VAL A 99 9.25 7.04 2.37
CA VAL A 99 9.62 8.41 2.77
C VAL A 99 11.13 8.58 2.94
N VAL A 100 11.80 7.56 3.49
CA VAL A 100 13.24 7.63 3.81
C VAL A 100 14.14 7.39 2.59
N ILE A 101 13.73 6.50 1.68
CA ILE A 101 14.43 6.19 0.44
C ILE A 101 14.13 7.28 -0.60
N GLY A 102 12.87 7.65 -0.75
CA GLY A 102 12.34 8.54 -1.77
C GLY A 102 11.57 7.79 -2.86
N ASP A 103 10.46 8.38 -3.32
CA ASP A 103 9.59 7.78 -4.34
C ASP A 103 10.34 7.51 -5.65
N ASP A 104 11.13 8.50 -6.13
CA ASP A 104 11.89 8.41 -7.38
C ASP A 104 12.94 7.29 -7.34
N GLU A 105 13.62 7.12 -6.21
CA GLU A 105 14.63 6.07 -6.02
C GLU A 105 14.01 4.67 -5.98
N ILE A 106 12.82 4.55 -5.42
CA ILE A 106 12.06 3.29 -5.41
C ILE A 106 11.59 2.96 -6.82
N GLU A 107 11.02 3.93 -7.53
CA GLU A 107 10.61 3.78 -8.92
C GLU A 107 11.79 3.34 -9.79
N ALA A 108 12.93 4.03 -9.69
CA ALA A 108 14.15 3.66 -10.40
C ALA A 108 14.63 2.25 -10.07
N ALA A 109 14.54 1.82 -8.79
CA ALA A 109 14.93 0.48 -8.37
C ALA A 109 14.03 -0.60 -8.97
N ILE A 110 12.72 -0.39 -8.97
CA ILE A 110 11.72 -1.33 -9.51
C ILE A 110 11.81 -1.37 -11.03
N ASN A 111 11.94 -0.20 -11.68
CA ASN A 111 11.99 -0.09 -13.14
C ASN A 111 13.28 -0.69 -13.76
N ARG A 112 14.31 -0.98 -12.98
CA ARG A 112 15.45 -1.80 -13.47
C ARG A 112 15.04 -3.24 -13.79
N ALA A 113 14.06 -3.79 -13.07
CA ALA A 113 13.55 -5.15 -13.28
C ALA A 113 12.29 -5.18 -14.17
N LYS A 114 11.46 -4.16 -14.06
CA LYS A 114 10.17 -4.04 -14.79
C LYS A 114 10.10 -2.64 -15.44
N PRO A 115 10.72 -2.45 -16.61
CA PRO A 115 10.83 -1.14 -17.26
C PRO A 115 9.47 -0.49 -17.53
N ALA A 116 9.37 0.83 -17.31
CA ALA A 116 8.20 1.65 -17.58
C ALA A 116 6.89 1.24 -16.89
N VAL A 117 6.93 0.33 -15.93
CA VAL A 117 5.75 0.00 -15.13
C VAL A 117 5.46 1.15 -14.14
N PRO A 118 4.21 1.60 -14.00
CA PRO A 118 3.83 2.55 -12.95
C PRO A 118 4.15 1.98 -11.56
N VAL A 119 4.80 2.77 -10.70
CA VAL A 119 5.16 2.36 -9.34
C VAL A 119 4.35 3.16 -8.33
N VAL A 120 3.64 2.48 -7.45
CA VAL A 120 2.84 3.07 -6.38
C VAL A 120 3.55 2.88 -5.05
N THR A 121 3.82 3.99 -4.35
CA THR A 121 4.27 4.00 -2.96
C THR A 121 3.14 4.46 -2.04
N PRO A 122 3.04 3.96 -0.80
CA PRO A 122 1.96 4.34 0.11
C PRO A 122 1.91 5.85 0.42
N PRO A 123 3.04 6.56 0.63
CA PRO A 123 2.97 7.99 0.92
C PRO A 123 2.56 8.81 -0.31
N LEU A 124 3.01 8.46 -1.53
CA LEU A 124 2.58 9.14 -2.75
C LEU A 124 1.09 8.88 -3.04
N ALA A 125 0.63 7.65 -2.87
CA ALA A 125 -0.79 7.30 -2.98
C ALA A 125 -1.63 8.06 -1.95
N ALA A 126 -1.15 8.21 -0.70
CA ALA A 126 -1.82 8.99 0.32
C ALA A 126 -1.91 10.48 -0.05
N VAL A 127 -0.85 11.07 -0.60
CA VAL A 127 -0.85 12.45 -1.13
C VAL A 127 -1.94 12.61 -2.19
N ARG A 128 -1.98 11.71 -3.18
CA ARG A 128 -3.00 11.74 -4.24
C ARG A 128 -4.42 11.54 -3.69
N GLY A 129 -4.58 10.63 -2.72
CA GLY A 129 -5.86 10.39 -2.06
C GLY A 129 -6.37 11.58 -1.27
N LEU A 130 -5.51 12.22 -0.48
CA LEU A 130 -5.84 13.44 0.25
C LEU A 130 -6.19 14.61 -0.69
N GLN A 131 -5.47 14.74 -1.81
CA GLN A 131 -5.80 15.72 -2.85
C GLN A 131 -7.16 15.44 -3.51
N ALA A 132 -7.48 14.17 -3.79
CA ALA A 132 -8.77 13.78 -4.35
C ALA A 132 -9.94 14.05 -3.39
N LEU A 133 -9.67 14.08 -2.08
CA LEU A 133 -10.62 14.47 -1.02
C LEU A 133 -10.65 16.00 -0.75
N ASP A 134 -9.92 16.81 -1.53
CA ASP A 134 -9.70 18.26 -1.34
C ASP A 134 -9.19 18.62 0.07
N ALA A 135 -8.49 17.69 0.73
CA ALA A 135 -7.89 17.92 2.04
C ALA A 135 -6.62 18.77 1.90
N LYS A 136 -6.51 19.82 2.71
CA LYS A 136 -5.35 20.74 2.77
C LYS A 136 -4.70 20.73 4.13
N ARG A 137 -5.50 20.56 5.17
CA ARG A 137 -5.07 20.52 6.56
C ARG A 137 -5.33 19.12 7.14
N ILE A 138 -4.28 18.39 7.51
CA ILE A 138 -4.40 16.97 7.87
C ILE A 138 -3.89 16.69 9.28
N SER A 139 -4.53 15.73 9.94
CA SER A 139 -3.97 15.04 11.10
C SER A 139 -3.22 13.79 10.65
N ILE A 140 -2.11 13.47 11.29
CA ILE A 140 -1.30 12.29 10.98
C ILE A 140 -1.15 11.43 12.23
N LEU A 141 -1.40 10.12 12.08
CA LEU A 141 -1.15 9.10 13.09
C LEU A 141 -0.17 8.08 12.54
N THR A 142 0.90 7.79 13.28
CA THR A 142 1.88 6.75 12.95
C THR A 142 2.10 5.80 14.11
N PRO A 143 2.48 4.55 13.89
CA PRO A 143 2.88 3.67 14.99
C PRO A 143 4.33 3.86 15.43
N TYR A 144 5.17 4.53 14.63
CA TYR A 144 6.62 4.60 14.79
C TYR A 144 7.07 5.42 15.98
N THR A 145 8.38 5.38 16.25
CA THR A 145 9.05 6.35 17.15
C THR A 145 9.02 7.76 16.56
N ILE A 146 9.32 8.77 17.40
CA ILE A 146 9.45 10.16 16.93
C ILE A 146 10.52 10.29 15.85
N GLU A 147 11.65 9.61 16.01
CA GLU A 147 12.75 9.62 15.04
C GLU A 147 12.29 9.14 13.65
N THR A 148 11.60 8.00 13.59
CA THR A 148 11.10 7.42 12.34
C THR A 148 9.90 8.19 11.77
N SER A 149 9.14 8.90 12.62
CA SER A 149 7.98 9.71 12.22
C SER A 149 8.37 11.09 11.65
N THR A 150 9.49 11.67 12.08
CA THR A 150 9.90 13.02 11.68
C THR A 150 10.06 13.20 10.16
N PRO A 151 10.70 12.26 9.40
CA PRO A 151 10.74 12.34 7.94
C PRO A 151 9.36 12.38 7.28
N MET A 152 8.36 11.72 7.87
CA MET A 152 6.98 11.71 7.37
C MET A 152 6.32 13.08 7.45
N ALA A 153 6.54 13.81 8.57
CA ALA A 153 6.03 15.16 8.71
C ALA A 153 6.61 16.09 7.63
N ASN A 154 7.92 16.00 7.41
CA ASN A 154 8.62 16.78 6.38
C ASN A 154 8.11 16.42 4.97
N TYR A 155 7.87 15.14 4.69
CA TYR A 155 7.35 14.68 3.40
C TYR A 155 5.99 15.32 3.07
N PHE A 156 5.01 15.23 3.98
CA PHE A 156 3.69 15.81 3.74
C PHE A 156 3.71 17.34 3.70
N ALA A 157 4.52 18.00 4.53
CA ALA A 157 4.71 19.45 4.47
C ALA A 157 5.30 19.88 3.12
N ALA A 158 6.32 19.15 2.60
CA ALA A 158 6.91 19.42 1.29
C ALA A 158 5.93 19.20 0.13
N LYS A 159 4.93 18.32 0.29
CA LYS A 159 3.83 18.09 -0.66
C LYS A 159 2.69 19.13 -0.52
N GLY A 160 2.85 20.15 0.34
CA GLY A 160 1.95 21.28 0.48
C GLY A 160 0.81 21.10 1.50
N PHE A 161 0.83 20.06 2.31
CA PHE A 161 -0.15 19.87 3.37
C PHE A 161 0.19 20.69 4.63
N ASN A 162 -0.84 21.28 5.23
CA ASN A 162 -0.75 21.86 6.56
C ASN A 162 -1.04 20.76 7.59
N ILE A 163 -0.09 20.48 8.49
CA ILE A 163 -0.22 19.46 9.51
C ILE A 163 -0.89 20.04 10.75
N ALA A 164 -2.15 19.67 10.98
CA ALA A 164 -2.94 20.11 12.12
C ALA A 164 -2.51 19.45 13.44
N SER A 165 -2.21 18.14 13.37
CA SER A 165 -1.66 17.35 14.46
C SER A 165 -0.82 16.20 13.92
N PHE A 166 0.18 15.80 14.67
CA PHE A 166 1.00 14.63 14.36
C PHE A 166 1.26 13.85 15.64
N THR A 167 0.77 12.60 15.69
CA THR A 167 0.89 11.72 16.86
C THR A 167 1.50 10.38 16.47
N CYS A 168 2.33 9.81 17.31
CA CYS A 168 2.93 8.51 17.11
C CYS A 168 2.75 7.61 18.35
N PHE A 169 2.71 6.27 18.14
CA PHE A 169 2.61 5.31 19.25
C PHE A 169 3.96 4.97 19.90
N GLY A 170 5.08 5.30 19.27
CA GLY A 170 6.42 5.06 19.80
C GLY A 170 6.92 3.63 19.68
N LEU A 171 6.39 2.84 18.73
CA LEU A 171 6.81 1.46 18.47
C LEU A 171 7.94 1.40 17.45
N ASP A 172 8.77 0.38 17.54
CA ASP A 172 9.88 0.12 16.61
C ASP A 172 9.90 -1.29 16.00
N ASP A 173 8.98 -2.18 16.44
CA ASP A 173 8.79 -3.52 15.86
C ASP A 173 7.49 -3.58 15.03
N ASP A 174 7.61 -3.83 13.72
CA ASP A 174 6.46 -3.89 12.80
C ASP A 174 5.48 -5.03 13.11
N ARG A 175 5.96 -6.11 13.75
CA ARG A 175 5.12 -7.23 14.21
C ARG A 175 4.21 -6.80 15.38
N GLU A 176 4.68 -5.89 16.24
CA GLU A 176 3.84 -5.28 17.27
C GLU A 176 2.83 -4.31 16.68
N MET A 177 3.27 -3.50 15.71
CA MET A 177 2.38 -2.59 14.97
C MET A 177 1.23 -3.35 14.31
N ALA A 178 1.47 -4.51 13.71
CA ALA A 178 0.45 -5.36 13.09
C ALA A 178 -0.58 -5.91 14.09
N ARG A 179 -0.25 -5.97 15.38
CA ARG A 179 -1.13 -6.47 16.45
C ARG A 179 -2.01 -5.41 17.08
N ILE A 180 -1.80 -4.11 16.77
CA ILE A 180 -2.68 -3.05 17.27
C ILE A 180 -4.13 -3.37 16.87
N SER A 181 -5.02 -3.38 17.86
CA SER A 181 -6.41 -3.75 17.63
C SER A 181 -7.17 -2.68 16.83
N PRO A 182 -8.19 -3.05 16.05
CA PRO A 182 -9.09 -2.09 15.41
C PRO A 182 -9.69 -1.09 16.39
N GLN A 183 -10.10 -1.53 17.58
CA GLN A 183 -10.66 -0.66 18.60
C GLN A 183 -9.65 0.38 19.10
N SER A 184 -8.37 -0.01 19.28
CA SER A 184 -7.31 0.92 19.66
C SER A 184 -7.08 1.97 18.58
N LEU A 185 -7.12 1.59 17.30
CA LEU A 185 -6.99 2.54 16.18
C LEU A 185 -8.15 3.53 16.12
N ILE A 186 -9.39 3.07 16.33
CA ILE A 186 -10.58 3.95 16.38
C ILE A 186 -10.47 4.93 17.56
N SER A 187 -10.06 4.45 18.73
CA SER A 187 -9.91 5.30 19.91
C SER A 187 -8.81 6.34 19.71
N ALA A 188 -7.66 5.93 19.19
CA ALA A 188 -6.57 6.85 18.87
C ALA A 188 -6.98 7.89 17.82
N ALA A 189 -7.70 7.49 16.77
CA ALA A 189 -8.17 8.40 15.75
C ALA A 189 -9.06 9.53 16.34
N ARG A 190 -9.93 9.20 17.30
CA ARG A 190 -10.75 10.19 18.01
C ARG A 190 -9.90 11.17 18.83
N GLU A 191 -8.86 10.68 19.46
CA GLU A 191 -7.99 11.49 20.33
C GLU A 191 -7.10 12.43 19.51
N VAL A 192 -6.52 11.93 18.39
CA VAL A 192 -5.46 12.64 17.68
C VAL A 192 -5.94 13.54 16.55
N THR A 193 -7.18 13.34 16.07
CA THR A 193 -7.71 14.12 14.94
C THR A 193 -8.06 15.53 15.40
N ALA A 194 -7.33 16.51 14.91
CA ALA A 194 -7.59 17.91 15.22
C ALA A 194 -8.98 18.34 14.69
N ILE A 195 -9.66 19.20 15.46
CA ILE A 195 -11.03 19.65 15.12
C ILE A 195 -11.08 20.39 13.78
N ASP A 196 -10.01 21.07 13.42
CA ASP A 196 -9.86 21.85 12.20
C ASP A 196 -9.08 21.13 11.09
N ALA A 197 -8.82 19.82 11.24
CA ALA A 197 -8.30 19.00 10.16
C ALA A 197 -9.39 18.64 9.14
N ASP A 198 -9.04 18.60 7.86
CA ASP A 198 -9.93 18.16 6.78
C ASP A 198 -10.01 16.63 6.70
N ALA A 199 -8.91 15.94 7.03
CA ALA A 199 -8.82 14.48 6.98
C ALA A 199 -7.79 13.95 7.99
N LEU A 200 -7.88 12.64 8.30
CA LEU A 200 -6.87 11.90 9.04
C LEU A 200 -6.09 10.97 8.09
N PHE A 201 -4.76 11.06 8.12
CA PHE A 201 -3.88 10.06 7.53
C PHE A 201 -3.34 9.11 8.60
N ILE A 202 -3.55 7.79 8.42
CA ILE A 202 -3.00 6.72 9.26
C ILE A 202 -1.88 6.02 8.50
N SER A 203 -0.66 6.28 8.90
CA SER A 203 0.54 5.74 8.28
C SER A 203 0.87 4.34 8.79
N CYS A 204 1.55 3.57 7.98
CA CYS A 204 2.07 2.21 8.15
C CYS A 204 1.22 1.12 7.50
N THR A 205 1.88 0.34 6.66
CA THR A 205 1.25 -0.80 5.96
C THR A 205 0.99 -1.99 6.88
N ALA A 206 1.69 -2.08 8.03
CA ALA A 206 1.44 -3.11 9.03
C ALA A 206 0.12 -2.87 9.81
N LEU A 207 -0.38 -1.63 9.90
CA LEU A 207 -1.61 -1.33 10.62
C LEU A 207 -2.84 -1.86 9.91
N ARG A 208 -3.75 -2.49 10.66
CA ARG A 208 -5.03 -3.00 10.16
C ARG A 208 -6.09 -1.89 10.00
N ALA A 209 -5.67 -0.76 9.42
CA ALA A 209 -6.49 0.45 9.31
C ALA A 209 -7.40 0.47 8.07
N ALA A 210 -6.96 -0.13 6.95
CA ALA A 210 -7.72 -0.10 5.70
C ALA A 210 -9.11 -0.72 5.84
N GLY A 211 -9.21 -1.89 6.47
CA GLY A 211 -10.47 -2.61 6.65
C GLY A 211 -11.47 -1.96 7.61
N ILE A 212 -11.05 -0.92 8.34
CA ILE A 212 -11.88 -0.19 9.31
C ILE A 212 -11.96 1.31 9.01
N ALA A 213 -11.49 1.75 7.84
CA ALA A 213 -11.45 3.17 7.50
C ALA A 213 -12.83 3.83 7.61
N LEU A 214 -13.89 3.21 7.07
CA LEU A 214 -15.25 3.70 7.20
C LEU A 214 -15.71 3.82 8.67
N ALA A 215 -15.37 2.85 9.52
CA ALA A 215 -15.72 2.90 10.95
C ALA A 215 -14.98 4.04 11.67
N ILE A 216 -13.72 4.31 11.28
CA ILE A 216 -12.96 5.46 11.80
C ILE A 216 -13.59 6.77 11.30
N GLU A 217 -13.93 6.89 10.00
CA GLU A 217 -14.63 8.07 9.46
C GLU A 217 -15.92 8.38 10.23
N GLN A 218 -16.73 7.36 10.49
CA GLN A 218 -17.94 7.50 11.30
C GLN A 218 -17.67 7.96 12.73
N ALA A 219 -16.54 7.53 13.29
CA ALA A 219 -16.15 7.84 14.66
C ALA A 219 -15.61 9.27 14.84
N ILE A 220 -14.97 9.84 13.81
CA ILE A 220 -14.34 11.17 13.85
C ILE A 220 -15.07 12.23 13.02
N GLY A 221 -16.03 11.83 12.16
CA GLY A 221 -16.77 12.72 11.28
C GLY A 221 -15.93 13.35 10.15
N LYS A 222 -14.83 12.73 9.75
CA LYS A 222 -13.91 13.22 8.72
C LYS A 222 -13.40 12.08 7.85
N PRO A 223 -13.02 12.35 6.57
CA PRO A 223 -12.37 11.38 5.71
C PRO A 223 -11.10 10.78 6.33
N VAL A 224 -10.88 9.49 6.07
CA VAL A 224 -9.71 8.74 6.53
C VAL A 224 -8.96 8.14 5.35
N VAL A 225 -7.67 8.39 5.32
CA VAL A 225 -6.72 7.78 4.39
C VAL A 225 -5.76 6.91 5.21
N SER A 226 -5.63 5.62 4.87
CA SER A 226 -4.57 4.79 5.44
C SER A 226 -3.61 4.34 4.34
N SER A 227 -2.41 3.92 4.71
CA SER A 227 -1.39 3.49 3.75
C SER A 227 -1.92 2.43 2.78
N ASN A 228 -2.47 1.32 3.27
CA ASN A 228 -2.97 0.26 2.41
C ASN A 228 -4.23 0.66 1.62
N LEU A 229 -5.12 1.47 2.23
CA LEU A 229 -6.32 1.97 1.53
C LEU A 229 -5.93 2.87 0.35
N ALA A 230 -5.01 3.80 0.56
CA ALA A 230 -4.53 4.70 -0.49
C ALA A 230 -3.82 3.94 -1.61
N THR A 231 -2.96 2.98 -1.26
CA THR A 231 -2.25 2.16 -2.24
C THR A 231 -3.22 1.31 -3.06
N ALA A 232 -4.21 0.68 -2.41
CA ALA A 232 -5.25 -0.09 -3.09
C ALA A 232 -6.11 0.79 -4.02
N TRP A 233 -6.52 1.99 -3.54
CA TRP A 233 -7.26 2.96 -4.34
C TRP A 233 -6.49 3.39 -5.59
N ALA A 234 -5.23 3.81 -5.45
CA ALA A 234 -4.40 4.23 -6.57
C ALA A 234 -4.20 3.08 -7.58
N THR A 235 -3.92 1.87 -7.08
CA THR A 235 -3.79 0.66 -7.89
C THR A 235 -5.02 0.38 -8.75
N LEU A 236 -6.21 0.45 -8.15
CA LEU A 236 -7.47 0.25 -8.87
C LEU A 236 -7.66 1.30 -9.97
N ARG A 237 -7.38 2.57 -9.67
CA ARG A 237 -7.50 3.67 -10.65
C ARG A 237 -6.53 3.53 -11.82
N ILE A 238 -5.29 3.09 -11.56
CA ILE A 238 -4.31 2.77 -12.62
C ILE A 238 -4.77 1.56 -13.46
N CYS A 239 -5.44 0.59 -12.84
CA CYS A 239 -6.02 -0.57 -13.53
C CYS A 239 -7.36 -0.28 -14.22
N ASP A 240 -7.79 0.98 -14.37
CA ASP A 240 -9.06 1.41 -14.95
C ASP A 240 -10.30 0.87 -14.22
N ASP A 241 -10.16 0.52 -12.95
CA ASP A 241 -11.30 0.17 -12.09
C ASP A 241 -11.76 1.44 -11.34
N LEU A 242 -12.79 2.07 -11.90
CA LEU A 242 -13.34 3.33 -11.41
C LEU A 242 -14.59 3.12 -10.53
N ALA A 243 -14.99 1.89 -10.28
CA ALA A 243 -16.17 1.59 -9.48
C ALA A 243 -16.04 2.18 -8.06
N PRO A 244 -17.04 2.95 -7.60
CA PRO A 244 -17.05 3.44 -6.22
C PRO A 244 -17.28 2.28 -5.24
N ARG A 245 -16.55 2.30 -4.13
CA ARG A 245 -16.63 1.29 -3.06
C ARG A 245 -16.80 1.97 -1.71
N PRO A 246 -17.98 2.54 -1.42
CA PRO A 246 -18.21 3.33 -0.19
C PRO A 246 -18.07 2.49 1.09
N GLU A 247 -18.17 1.18 1.02
CA GLU A 247 -17.94 0.26 2.13
C GLU A 247 -16.51 0.31 2.69
N TRP A 248 -15.55 0.82 1.90
CA TRP A 248 -14.16 1.02 2.31
C TRP A 248 -13.85 2.48 2.73
N GLY A 249 -14.84 3.37 2.74
CA GLY A 249 -14.69 4.76 3.13
C GLY A 249 -14.67 5.75 1.95
N SER A 250 -14.58 7.04 2.30
CA SER A 250 -14.75 8.15 1.36
C SER A 250 -13.73 8.17 0.23
N LEU A 251 -12.48 7.79 0.49
CA LEU A 251 -11.42 7.75 -0.54
C LEU A 251 -11.80 6.82 -1.69
N MET A 252 -12.37 5.66 -1.41
CA MET A 252 -12.66 4.64 -2.43
C MET A 252 -13.80 5.04 -3.38
N THR A 253 -14.47 6.16 -3.12
CA THR A 253 -15.45 6.76 -4.03
C THR A 253 -14.87 7.83 -4.94
N GLN A 254 -13.62 8.26 -4.72
CA GLN A 254 -12.99 9.34 -5.48
C GLN A 254 -12.37 8.84 -6.79
N SER A 255 -12.39 9.71 -7.81
CA SER A 255 -11.56 9.56 -9.00
C SER A 255 -10.12 10.04 -8.73
N MET A 256 -9.18 9.61 -9.56
CA MET A 256 -7.78 10.07 -9.52
C MET A 256 -7.48 10.91 -10.76
N ALA A 257 -6.85 12.06 -10.58
CA ALA A 257 -6.50 12.99 -11.66
C ALA A 257 -5.23 12.58 -12.45
N GLY A 258 -4.95 11.30 -12.55
CA GLY A 258 -3.74 10.74 -13.17
C GLY A 258 -2.71 10.29 -12.12
N TRP A 259 -1.74 9.50 -12.60
CA TRP A 259 -0.64 8.97 -11.77
C TRP A 259 0.70 9.53 -12.22
#